data_268137371301b1a705c8ec6ee712db70
#
_entry.id   268137371301b1a705c8ec6ee712db70
#
_cell.length_a   1.000
_cell.length_b   1.000
_cell.length_c   1.000
_cell.angle_alpha   90.00
_cell.angle_beta   90.00
_cell.angle_gamma   90.00
#
_symmetry.space_group_name_H-M   'P 1'
#
loop_
_entity.id
_entity.type
_entity.pdbx_description
1 polymer ?
#
loop_
_entity_poly.entity_id
_entity_poly.type
_entity_poly.pdbx_seq_one_letter_code
_entity_poly.pdbx_strand_id
1 'polypeptide(L)'
;MDNNSLSHTKWTCKYHIVFAPKFRRKVIYKQIRADIGHILSELYKRKGIEIIAAECMPDHVHMFVSIPPNYSVSEIMGYLKGKSSLMIFDRHANLKYKYGNRHFWCRGYYVDTVGKNAKKIEEYVKNQMQEDLEYDQMSLKEYIDPFTGEPVNKA
;
A
#
# COMPACT_ATOMS: atom_id res chain seq x y z
N MET A 1 9.16 16.28 -15.81
CA MET A 1 10.32 16.12 -14.93
C MET A 1 9.86 15.87 -13.53
N ASP A 2 10.56 15.00 -12.86
CA ASP A 2 10.11 14.45 -11.59
C ASP A 2 10.72 15.13 -10.37
N ASN A 3 11.35 16.29 -10.57
CA ASN A 3 11.95 17.03 -9.48
C ASN A 3 10.92 17.93 -8.80
N ASN A 4 10.85 17.81 -7.50
CA ASN A 4 10.01 18.64 -6.66
C ASN A 4 10.88 19.66 -5.92
N SER A 5 10.26 20.63 -5.28
CA SER A 5 11.00 21.61 -4.48
C SER A 5 10.31 21.90 -3.16
N LEU A 6 11.13 22.04 -2.13
CA LEU A 6 10.76 22.54 -0.81
C LEU A 6 11.62 23.74 -0.56
N SER A 7 11.00 24.94 -0.53
CA SER A 7 11.74 26.16 -0.36
C SER A 7 12.89 26.26 -1.39
N HIS A 8 14.16 26.14 -0.98
CA HIS A 8 15.32 26.16 -1.84
C HIS A 8 15.87 24.77 -2.18
N THR A 9 15.20 23.71 -1.77
CA THR A 9 15.64 22.33 -1.95
C THR A 9 14.85 21.66 -3.08
N LYS A 10 15.56 21.15 -4.07
CA LYS A 10 14.97 20.30 -5.11
C LYS A 10 15.17 18.84 -4.71
N TRP A 11 14.17 18.02 -4.97
CA TRP A 11 14.22 16.64 -4.56
C TRP A 11 13.44 15.70 -5.48
N THR A 12 13.85 14.45 -5.48
CA THR A 12 13.14 13.35 -6.13
C THR A 12 13.25 12.14 -5.18
N CYS A 13 12.22 11.91 -4.41
CA CYS A 13 12.18 10.84 -3.43
C CYS A 13 10.96 9.97 -3.68
N LYS A 14 11.14 8.91 -4.47
CA LYS A 14 10.08 8.00 -4.87
C LYS A 14 10.32 6.63 -4.29
N TYR A 15 9.24 6.01 -3.83
CA TYR A 15 9.29 4.72 -3.16
C TYR A 15 8.18 3.81 -3.66
N HIS A 16 8.52 2.54 -3.82
CA HIS A 16 7.56 1.46 -3.96
C HIS A 16 7.35 0.86 -2.57
N ILE A 17 6.13 0.89 -2.08
CA ILE A 17 5.79 0.44 -0.73
C ILE A 17 4.70 -0.63 -0.81
N VAL A 18 4.87 -1.71 -0.03
CA VAL A 18 3.88 -2.78 0.06
C VAL A 18 3.59 -3.04 1.53
N PHE A 19 2.32 -3.11 1.88
CA PHE A 19 1.90 -3.46 3.23
C PHE A 19 0.61 -4.27 3.19
N ALA A 20 0.32 -4.98 4.26
CA ALA A 20 -0.72 -5.98 4.27
C ALA A 20 -1.58 -5.93 5.55
N PRO A 21 -2.84 -6.37 5.48
CA PRO A 21 -3.65 -6.60 6.67
C PRO A 21 -2.99 -7.58 7.61
N LYS A 22 -3.29 -7.45 8.91
CA LYS A 22 -2.79 -8.34 9.95
C LYS A 22 -3.09 -9.80 9.60
N PHE A 23 -2.08 -10.65 9.72
CA PHE A 23 -2.13 -12.06 9.32
C PHE A 23 -2.33 -12.27 7.81
N ARG A 24 -2.11 -11.25 7.00
CA ARG A 24 -2.34 -11.27 5.54
C ARG A 24 -3.72 -11.84 5.17
N ARG A 25 -4.71 -11.50 5.94
CA ARG A 25 -6.09 -11.92 5.67
C ARG A 25 -6.60 -11.29 4.38
N LYS A 26 -7.29 -12.07 3.58
CA LYS A 26 -7.94 -11.61 2.36
C LYS A 26 -9.26 -10.93 2.72
N VAL A 27 -9.20 -9.66 3.05
CA VAL A 27 -10.38 -8.88 3.47
C VAL A 27 -10.64 -7.66 2.60
N ILE A 28 -9.71 -7.32 1.72
CA ILE A 28 -9.79 -6.11 0.88
C ILE A 28 -10.59 -6.42 -0.38
N TYR A 29 -11.90 -6.43 -0.26
CA TYR A 29 -12.83 -6.68 -1.35
C TYR A 29 -13.93 -5.62 -1.40
N LYS A 30 -14.54 -5.44 -2.56
CA LYS A 30 -15.77 -4.65 -2.76
C LYS A 30 -15.75 -3.32 -2.00
N GLN A 31 -16.68 -3.11 -1.08
CA GLN A 31 -16.82 -1.86 -0.36
C GLN A 31 -15.63 -1.56 0.55
N ILE A 32 -15.08 -2.58 1.20
CA ILE A 32 -13.88 -2.40 2.04
C ILE A 32 -12.71 -1.91 1.18
N ARG A 33 -12.53 -2.48 0.00
CA ARG A 33 -11.50 -2.06 -0.95
C ARG A 33 -11.66 -0.60 -1.36
N ALA A 34 -12.88 -0.21 -1.70
CA ALA A 34 -13.18 1.16 -2.08
C ALA A 34 -12.90 2.14 -0.92
N ASP A 35 -13.34 1.79 0.28
CA ASP A 35 -13.14 2.63 1.46
C ASP A 35 -11.66 2.75 1.82
N ILE A 36 -10.90 1.67 1.76
CA ILE A 36 -9.45 1.69 2.00
C ILE A 36 -8.76 2.61 0.99
N GLY A 37 -9.10 2.49 -0.28
CA GLY A 37 -8.55 3.36 -1.32
C GLY A 37 -8.80 4.84 -1.03
N HIS A 38 -10.03 5.20 -0.69
CA HIS A 38 -10.39 6.58 -0.35
C HIS A 38 -9.69 7.06 0.92
N ILE A 39 -9.63 6.24 1.95
CA ILE A 39 -8.98 6.57 3.21
C ILE A 39 -7.49 6.85 3.00
N LEU A 40 -6.79 5.95 2.33
CA LEU A 40 -5.36 6.09 2.07
C LEU A 40 -5.06 7.31 1.21
N SER A 41 -5.86 7.54 0.17
CA SER A 41 -5.72 8.71 -0.69
C SER A 41 -5.87 10.01 0.09
N GLU A 42 -6.89 10.11 0.93
CA GLU A 42 -7.11 11.29 1.76
C GLU A 42 -5.96 11.55 2.74
N LEU A 43 -5.48 10.49 3.41
CA LEU A 43 -4.40 10.61 4.38
C LEU A 43 -3.08 11.06 3.74
N TYR A 44 -2.76 10.55 2.56
CA TYR A 44 -1.58 10.98 1.82
C TYR A 44 -1.69 12.44 1.40
N LYS A 45 -2.86 12.85 0.91
CA LYS A 45 -3.09 14.24 0.50
C LYS A 45 -2.90 15.20 1.66
N ARG A 46 -3.30 14.83 2.86
CA ARG A 46 -3.12 15.66 4.06
C ARG A 46 -1.64 15.94 4.37
N LYS A 47 -0.74 15.05 3.95
CA LYS A 47 0.70 15.21 4.13
C LYS A 47 1.42 15.74 2.90
N GLY A 48 0.70 16.08 1.84
CA GLY A 48 1.30 16.55 0.60
C GLY A 48 2.07 15.48 -0.16
N ILE A 49 1.73 14.21 0.04
CA ILE A 49 2.37 13.08 -0.63
C ILE A 49 1.64 12.81 -1.92
N GLU A 50 2.41 12.71 -3.01
CA GLU A 50 1.87 12.36 -4.32
C GLU A 50 1.80 10.84 -4.44
N ILE A 51 0.62 10.33 -4.78
CA ILE A 51 0.43 8.93 -5.14
C ILE A 51 0.52 8.84 -6.66
N ILE A 52 1.57 8.20 -7.15
CA ILE A 52 1.81 8.05 -8.60
C ILE A 52 1.00 6.87 -9.12
N ALA A 53 0.98 5.77 -8.38
CA ALA A 53 0.17 4.60 -8.68
C ALA A 53 -0.14 3.85 -7.39
N ALA A 54 -1.28 3.17 -7.33
CA ALA A 54 -1.66 2.36 -6.18
C ALA A 54 -2.67 1.29 -6.59
N GLU A 55 -2.56 0.13 -5.97
CA GLU A 55 -3.50 -0.97 -6.15
C GLU A 55 -3.78 -1.63 -4.80
N CYS A 56 -5.07 -1.79 -4.50
CA CYS A 56 -5.52 -2.54 -3.34
C CYS A 56 -5.85 -3.96 -3.76
N MET A 57 -5.04 -4.89 -3.34
CA MET A 57 -5.23 -6.32 -3.58
C MET A 57 -5.96 -6.95 -2.39
N PRO A 58 -6.53 -8.16 -2.52
CA PRO A 58 -7.27 -8.76 -1.41
C PRO A 58 -6.53 -8.87 -0.09
N ASP A 59 -5.23 -9.10 -0.11
CA ASP A 59 -4.41 -9.31 1.08
C ASP A 59 -3.21 -8.36 1.20
N HIS A 60 -3.12 -7.34 0.35
CA HIS A 60 -2.05 -6.36 0.44
C HIS A 60 -2.36 -5.10 -0.39
N VAL A 61 -1.57 -4.07 -0.17
CA VAL A 61 -1.62 -2.82 -0.91
C VAL A 61 -0.25 -2.53 -1.50
N HIS A 62 -0.20 -2.24 -2.79
CA HIS A 62 0.97 -1.72 -3.49
C HIS A 62 0.82 -0.22 -3.70
N MET A 63 1.87 0.52 -3.46
CA MET A 63 1.87 1.96 -3.68
C MET A 63 3.19 2.42 -4.27
N PHE A 64 3.11 3.30 -5.24
CA PHE A 64 4.24 4.03 -5.75
C PHE A 64 4.00 5.51 -5.43
N VAL A 65 4.83 6.08 -4.56
CA VAL A 65 4.59 7.40 -3.98
C VAL A 65 5.84 8.27 -4.03
N SER A 66 5.61 9.59 -4.04
CA SER A 66 6.65 10.60 -3.92
C SER A 66 6.49 11.28 -2.55
N ILE A 67 7.49 11.11 -1.70
CA ILE A 67 7.45 11.62 -0.32
C ILE A 67 8.46 12.74 -0.16
N PRO A 68 8.03 13.93 0.31
CA PRO A 68 8.96 15.03 0.58
C PRO A 68 10.06 14.64 1.58
N PRO A 69 11.30 15.14 1.40
CA PRO A 69 12.42 14.74 2.24
C PRO A 69 12.35 15.21 3.70
N ASN A 70 11.41 16.09 4.02
CA ASN A 70 11.15 16.48 5.41
C ASN A 70 10.41 15.41 6.21
N TYR A 71 9.94 14.34 5.56
CA TYR A 71 9.36 13.18 6.22
C TYR A 71 10.22 11.95 5.99
N SER A 72 10.36 11.11 7.02
CA SER A 72 10.90 9.77 6.82
C SER A 72 9.78 8.83 6.33
N VAL A 73 10.16 7.76 5.64
CA VAL A 73 9.20 6.72 5.25
C VAL A 73 8.53 6.12 6.49
N SER A 74 9.29 5.91 7.55
CA SER A 74 8.80 5.35 8.80
C SER A 74 7.72 6.24 9.46
N GLU A 75 7.92 7.55 9.49
CA GLU A 75 6.90 8.49 9.98
C GLU A 75 5.61 8.40 9.18
N ILE A 76 5.75 8.42 7.86
CA ILE A 76 4.59 8.35 6.96
C ILE A 76 3.85 7.03 7.13
N MET A 77 4.56 5.92 7.21
CA MET A 77 3.92 4.61 7.37
C MET A 77 3.25 4.47 8.74
N GLY A 78 3.85 5.02 9.80
CA GLY A 78 3.24 5.05 11.13
C GLY A 78 1.94 5.85 11.14
N TYR A 79 1.96 7.03 10.56
CA TYR A 79 0.79 7.90 10.40
C TYR A 79 -0.30 7.19 9.60
N LEU A 80 0.06 6.67 8.43
CA LEU A 80 -0.87 6.05 7.50
C LEU A 80 -1.56 4.82 8.11
N LYS A 81 -0.77 3.91 8.68
CA LYS A 81 -1.29 2.67 9.26
C LYS A 81 -2.15 2.94 10.50
N GLY A 82 -1.72 3.85 11.36
CA GLY A 82 -2.46 4.21 12.57
C GLY A 82 -3.78 4.87 12.27
N LYS A 83 -3.77 5.92 11.47
CA LYS A 83 -4.98 6.67 11.12
C LYS A 83 -5.95 5.84 10.28
N SER A 84 -5.43 5.11 9.28
CA SER A 84 -6.29 4.28 8.44
C SER A 84 -6.94 3.14 9.22
N SER A 85 -6.25 2.52 10.17
CA SER A 85 -6.85 1.48 11.01
C SER A 85 -8.08 2.00 11.76
N LEU A 86 -7.98 3.17 12.37
CA LEU A 86 -9.09 3.80 13.07
C LEU A 86 -10.27 4.07 12.13
N MET A 87 -9.99 4.62 10.96
CA MET A 87 -11.02 4.96 9.98
C MET A 87 -11.68 3.72 9.39
N ILE A 88 -10.91 2.67 9.13
CA ILE A 88 -11.44 1.38 8.65
C ILE A 88 -12.37 0.78 9.68
N PHE A 89 -11.95 0.73 10.94
CA PHE A 89 -12.77 0.15 12.01
C PHE A 89 -14.02 0.98 12.30
N ASP A 90 -13.95 2.28 12.07
CA ASP A 90 -15.11 3.15 12.24
C ASP A 90 -16.19 2.86 11.18
N ARG A 91 -15.77 2.60 9.96
CA ARG A 91 -16.68 2.28 8.86
C ARG A 91 -17.11 0.81 8.82
N HIS A 92 -16.27 -0.09 9.31
CA HIS A 92 -16.48 -1.53 9.28
C HIS A 92 -16.28 -2.11 10.68
N ALA A 93 -17.25 -1.82 11.55
CA ALA A 93 -17.17 -2.17 12.97
C ALA A 93 -16.98 -3.68 13.24
N ASN A 94 -17.49 -4.53 12.35
CA ASN A 94 -17.32 -5.98 12.47
C ASN A 94 -15.86 -6.43 12.37
N LEU A 95 -15.01 -5.64 11.71
CA LEU A 95 -13.57 -5.95 11.62
C LEU A 95 -12.83 -5.71 12.93
N LYS A 96 -13.35 -4.83 13.80
CA LYS A 96 -12.75 -4.58 15.11
C LYS A 96 -12.58 -5.85 15.93
N TYR A 97 -13.62 -6.66 15.97
CA TYR A 97 -13.61 -7.89 16.73
C TYR A 97 -12.60 -8.89 16.18
N LYS A 98 -12.44 -8.90 14.85
CA LYS A 98 -11.52 -9.78 14.16
C LYS A 98 -10.06 -9.41 14.38
N TYR A 99 -9.77 -8.12 14.55
CA TYR A 99 -8.40 -7.59 14.66
C TYR A 99 -8.05 -7.04 16.04
N GLY A 100 -8.86 -7.30 17.05
CA GLY A 100 -8.59 -6.92 18.42
C GLY A 100 -8.68 -5.44 18.71
N ASN A 101 -9.48 -4.69 17.95
CA ASN A 101 -9.78 -3.26 18.13
C ASN A 101 -8.62 -2.28 17.91
N ARG A 102 -7.44 -2.71 17.48
CA ARG A 102 -6.27 -1.81 17.49
C ARG A 102 -5.59 -1.65 16.15
N HIS A 103 -5.25 -2.74 15.50
CA HIS A 103 -4.41 -2.69 14.31
C HIS A 103 -5.00 -3.50 13.18
N PHE A 104 -5.36 -2.83 12.13
CA PHE A 104 -5.81 -3.49 10.91
C PHE A 104 -4.63 -4.10 10.13
N TRP A 105 -3.49 -3.40 10.12
CA TRP A 105 -2.32 -3.74 9.31
C TRP A 105 -1.30 -4.59 10.07
N CYS A 106 -0.56 -5.43 9.33
CA CYS A 106 0.62 -6.12 9.86
C CYS A 106 1.65 -5.11 10.36
N ARG A 107 2.51 -5.54 11.27
CA ARG A 107 3.73 -4.83 11.57
C ARG A 107 4.63 -4.80 10.34
N GLY A 108 5.33 -3.69 10.17
CA GLY A 108 6.29 -3.56 9.08
C GLY A 108 5.65 -3.34 7.72
N TYR A 109 6.49 -3.24 6.75
CA TYR A 109 6.15 -3.01 5.34
C TYR A 109 7.39 -3.26 4.50
N TYR A 110 7.18 -3.48 3.21
CA TYR A 110 8.28 -3.50 2.25
C TYR A 110 8.42 -2.10 1.65
N VAL A 111 9.66 -1.62 1.52
CA VAL A 111 9.94 -0.36 0.84
C VAL A 111 11.17 -0.50 -0.04
N ASP A 112 11.07 0.04 -1.25
CA ASP A 112 12.18 0.12 -2.19
C ASP A 112 12.25 1.54 -2.75
N THR A 113 13.47 2.05 -2.89
CA THR A 113 13.68 3.35 -3.51
C THR A 113 13.64 3.20 -5.02
N VAL A 114 13.01 4.17 -5.69
CA VAL A 114 12.86 4.15 -7.14
C VAL A 114 13.65 5.30 -7.73
N GLY A 115 14.58 4.97 -8.63
CA GLY A 115 15.39 5.94 -9.34
C GLY A 115 14.96 6.10 -10.79
N LYS A 116 15.89 5.86 -11.72
CA LYS A 116 15.69 6.06 -13.17
C LYS A 116 14.61 5.18 -13.79
N ASN A 117 14.20 4.11 -13.12
CA ASN A 117 13.18 3.17 -13.60
C ASN A 117 11.76 3.52 -13.14
N ALA A 118 11.53 4.74 -12.71
CA ALA A 118 10.25 5.19 -12.16
C ALA A 118 9.06 4.81 -13.05
N LYS A 119 9.18 5.00 -14.35
CA LYS A 119 8.10 4.71 -15.29
C LYS A 119 7.77 3.23 -15.36
N LYS A 120 8.78 2.37 -15.34
CA LYS A 120 8.59 0.91 -15.32
C LYS A 120 7.92 0.44 -14.03
N ILE A 121 8.31 1.01 -12.91
CA ILE A 121 7.70 0.69 -11.60
C ILE A 121 6.24 1.15 -11.57
N GLU A 122 5.95 2.33 -12.11
CA GLU A 122 4.58 2.83 -12.23
C GLU A 122 3.71 1.87 -13.03
N GLU A 123 4.19 1.42 -14.18
CA GLU A 123 3.48 0.45 -15.02
C GLU A 123 3.29 -0.89 -14.31
N TYR A 124 4.32 -1.36 -13.62
CA TYR A 124 4.25 -2.59 -12.84
C TYR A 124 3.15 -2.52 -11.78
N VAL A 125 3.10 -1.45 -11.00
CA VAL A 125 2.07 -1.29 -9.95
C VAL A 125 0.67 -1.23 -10.57
N LYS A 126 0.50 -0.50 -11.67
CA LYS A 126 -0.80 -0.40 -12.36
C LYS A 126 -1.29 -1.74 -12.90
N ASN A 127 -0.38 -2.60 -13.34
CA ASN A 127 -0.71 -3.89 -13.95
C ASN A 127 -0.78 -5.04 -12.93
N GLN A 128 -0.34 -4.82 -11.71
CA GLN A 128 -0.24 -5.86 -10.69
C GLN A 128 -1.59 -6.54 -10.41
N MET A 129 -2.65 -5.77 -10.39
CA MET A 129 -3.99 -6.29 -10.13
C MET A 129 -4.41 -7.33 -11.19
N GLN A 130 -4.14 -7.03 -12.46
CA GLN A 130 -4.47 -7.94 -13.55
C GLN A 130 -3.70 -9.24 -13.43
N GLU A 131 -2.40 -9.16 -13.17
CA GLU A 131 -1.55 -10.33 -13.01
C GLU A 131 -1.99 -11.20 -11.82
N ASP A 132 -2.30 -10.57 -10.69
CA ASP A 132 -2.72 -11.30 -9.50
C ASP A 132 -4.09 -11.95 -9.69
N LEU A 133 -5.00 -11.31 -10.40
CA LEU A 133 -6.30 -11.91 -10.72
C LEU A 133 -6.13 -13.13 -11.62
N GLU A 134 -5.29 -13.04 -12.64
CA GLU A 134 -4.97 -14.15 -13.52
C GLU A 134 -4.33 -15.29 -12.73
N TYR A 135 -3.42 -14.96 -11.83
CA TYR A 135 -2.74 -15.93 -10.99
C TYR A 135 -3.71 -16.67 -10.07
N ASP A 136 -4.62 -15.94 -9.45
CA ASP A 136 -5.66 -16.54 -8.59
C ASP A 136 -6.59 -17.47 -9.36
N GLN A 137 -6.87 -17.17 -10.63
CA GLN A 137 -7.68 -18.02 -11.49
C GLN A 137 -6.95 -19.28 -11.93
N MET A 138 -5.65 -19.19 -12.16
CA MET A 138 -4.83 -20.28 -12.65
C MET A 138 -4.40 -21.24 -11.56
N SER A 139 -4.12 -20.74 -10.38
CA SER A 139 -3.60 -21.55 -9.28
C SER A 139 -4.05 -21.01 -7.92
N LEU A 140 -4.92 -21.77 -7.29
CA LEU A 140 -5.30 -21.49 -5.90
C LEU A 140 -4.21 -21.89 -4.90
N LYS A 141 -3.14 -22.50 -5.38
CA LYS A 141 -2.10 -23.07 -4.51
C LYS A 141 -0.88 -22.19 -4.35
N GLU A 142 -0.59 -21.37 -5.34
CA GLU A 142 0.61 -20.56 -5.34
C GLU A 142 0.26 -19.10 -5.53
N TYR A 143 0.98 -18.29 -4.84
CA TYR A 143 0.84 -16.84 -4.86
C TYR A 143 2.22 -16.23 -4.65
N ILE A 144 2.56 -15.21 -5.40
CA ILE A 144 3.84 -14.52 -5.24
C ILE A 144 3.70 -13.49 -4.13
N ASP A 145 4.49 -13.67 -3.08
CA ASP A 145 4.52 -12.73 -1.98
C ASP A 145 5.18 -11.42 -2.44
N PRO A 146 4.46 -10.28 -2.36
CA PRO A 146 5.04 -9.00 -2.78
C PRO A 146 6.21 -8.55 -1.92
N PHE A 147 6.34 -9.09 -0.69
CA PHE A 147 7.45 -8.73 0.18
C PHE A 147 8.74 -9.47 -0.14
N THR A 148 8.66 -10.71 -0.62
CA THR A 148 9.83 -11.54 -0.88
C THR A 148 10.05 -11.86 -2.35
N GLY A 149 9.01 -11.74 -3.16
CA GLY A 149 9.02 -12.18 -4.55
C GLY A 149 8.99 -13.69 -4.72
N GLU A 150 8.80 -14.43 -3.65
CA GLU A 150 8.79 -15.89 -3.66
C GLU A 150 7.36 -16.44 -3.67
N PRO A 151 7.14 -17.63 -4.25
CA PRO A 151 5.84 -18.27 -4.20
C PRO A 151 5.44 -18.63 -2.77
N VAL A 152 4.20 -18.34 -2.42
CA VAL A 152 3.64 -18.68 -1.13
C VAL A 152 2.46 -19.62 -1.36
N ASN A 153 2.43 -20.76 -0.66
CA ASN A 153 1.31 -21.67 -0.74
C ASN A 153 0.09 -21.07 -0.06
N LYS A 154 -0.99 -20.99 -0.82
CA LYS A 154 -2.29 -20.64 -0.26
C LYS A 154 -2.94 -21.88 0.30
N ALA A 155 -2.80 -22.06 1.55
CA ALA A 155 -3.48 -23.15 2.23
C ALA A 155 -4.94 -22.81 2.50
#